data_a24d771f228a3f68179615c61c63f47e
#
_entry.id   a24d771f228a3f68179615c61c63f47e
#
_cell.length_a   1.000
_cell.length_b   1.000
_cell.length_c   1.000
_cell.angle_alpha   90.00
_cell.angle_beta   90.00
_cell.angle_gamma   90.00
#
_symmetry.space_group_name_H-M   'P 1'
#
loop_
_entity.id
_entity.type
_entity.pdbx_description
1 polymer ?
#
loop_
_entity_poly.entity_id
_entity_poly.type
_entity_poly.pdbx_seq_one_letter_code
_entity_poly.pdbx_strand_id
1 'polypeptide(L)'
;MTDDESMDSDGPDYETQVREAFPELDEIEAADLRDQVVEAWVLALARGGWNDIEDIPYAWNIHEVTNVEHVRGVTKIAIESARIQREFHGAETDLDVVVAACLLHDVGKCYEYVDFVDDELVDPDREYATEEIPHSISGYALAHEVGCPLAVQRAIPHFLGEVPTRTLEAELVKSANSASSNAITQATMGLSLNEWVQQYSQTTG
;
A
#
# COMPACT_ATOMS: atom_id res chain seq x y z
N MET A 1 41.04 27.39 -9.73
CA MET A 1 40.10 27.43 -8.61
C MET A 1 38.75 27.25 -9.29
N THR A 2 38.31 26.06 -9.39
CA THR A 2 36.98 25.68 -9.86
C THR A 2 36.24 25.21 -8.62
N ASP A 3 35.32 26.04 -8.16
CA ASP A 3 34.42 25.72 -7.06
C ASP A 3 33.55 24.55 -7.52
N ASP A 4 33.80 23.39 -6.90
CA ASP A 4 32.95 22.22 -6.96
C ASP A 4 31.72 22.54 -6.07
N GLU A 5 30.71 23.15 -6.67
CA GLU A 5 29.39 23.26 -6.04
C GLU A 5 28.82 21.85 -5.96
N SER A 6 29.03 21.21 -4.81
CA SER A 6 28.23 20.05 -4.42
C SER A 6 26.77 20.45 -4.49
N MET A 7 26.05 19.95 -5.51
CA MET A 7 24.60 19.96 -5.54
C MET A 7 24.13 19.18 -4.32
N ASP A 8 23.84 19.89 -3.23
CA ASP A 8 22.94 19.38 -2.20
C ASP A 8 21.62 19.04 -2.91
N SER A 9 21.27 17.77 -2.93
CA SER A 9 19.97 17.33 -3.43
C SER A 9 18.92 17.73 -2.39
N ASP A 10 18.34 18.92 -2.60
CA ASP A 10 17.40 19.58 -1.67
C ASP A 10 15.99 18.93 -1.70
N GLY A 11 15.89 17.66 -2.04
CA GLY A 11 14.65 16.87 -2.10
C GLY A 11 14.52 15.88 -0.97
N PRO A 12 13.29 15.36 -0.71
CA PRO A 12 13.06 14.35 0.32
C PRO A 12 13.89 13.09 0.09
N ASP A 13 14.47 12.55 1.15
CA ASP A 13 15.13 11.24 1.12
C ASP A 13 14.07 10.14 1.27
N TYR A 14 13.40 9.84 0.16
CA TYR A 14 12.33 8.84 0.14
C TYR A 14 12.81 7.43 0.52
N GLU A 15 14.04 7.05 0.16
CA GLU A 15 14.55 5.72 0.51
C GLU A 15 14.64 5.54 2.02
N THR A 16 15.20 6.52 2.73
CA THR A 16 15.25 6.50 4.20
C THR A 16 13.85 6.49 4.79
N GLN A 17 12.93 7.33 4.31
CA GLN A 17 11.56 7.37 4.80
C GLN A 17 10.88 6.00 4.66
N VAL A 18 10.96 5.35 3.50
CA VAL A 18 10.34 4.03 3.25
C VAL A 18 10.91 2.95 4.17
N ARG A 19 12.24 2.92 4.35
CA ARG A 19 12.89 1.94 5.22
C ARG A 19 12.55 2.14 6.70
N GLU A 20 12.39 3.37 7.15
CA GLU A 20 11.97 3.70 8.51
C GLU A 20 10.48 3.42 8.74
N ALA A 21 9.64 3.73 7.76
CA ALA A 21 8.20 3.49 7.82
C ALA A 21 7.84 1.99 7.85
N PHE A 22 8.61 1.14 7.15
CA PHE A 22 8.30 -0.28 6.99
C PHE A 22 9.40 -1.22 7.55
N PRO A 23 9.54 -1.35 8.87
CA PRO A 23 10.48 -2.33 9.45
C PRO A 23 10.16 -3.78 9.06
N GLU A 24 8.94 -4.06 8.59
CA GLU A 24 8.53 -5.35 8.05
C GLU A 24 9.27 -5.75 6.76
N LEU A 25 10.02 -4.84 6.13
CA LEU A 25 10.98 -5.15 5.06
C LEU A 25 12.03 -6.19 5.48
N ASP A 26 12.37 -6.24 6.76
CA ASP A 26 13.33 -7.21 7.30
C ASP A 26 12.78 -8.66 7.31
N GLU A 27 11.48 -8.85 7.15
CA GLU A 27 10.86 -10.17 7.01
C GLU A 27 11.01 -10.74 5.58
N ILE A 28 11.45 -9.94 4.60
CA ILE A 28 11.76 -10.40 3.24
C ILE A 28 13.21 -10.90 3.21
N GLU A 29 13.44 -12.20 2.96
CA GLU A 29 14.78 -12.79 2.90
C GLU A 29 15.53 -12.40 1.62
N ALA A 30 14.83 -12.35 0.47
CA ALA A 30 15.41 -12.00 -0.82
C ALA A 30 15.75 -10.50 -0.91
N ALA A 31 17.04 -10.17 -0.88
CA ALA A 31 17.50 -8.78 -0.90
C ALA A 31 17.01 -8.00 -2.12
N ASP A 32 17.07 -8.61 -3.31
CA ASP A 32 16.59 -7.96 -4.55
C ASP A 32 15.10 -7.60 -4.47
N LEU A 33 14.27 -8.47 -3.89
CA LEU A 33 12.83 -8.20 -3.73
C LEU A 33 12.60 -7.08 -2.70
N ARG A 34 13.35 -7.07 -1.62
CA ARG A 34 13.29 -5.99 -0.62
C ARG A 34 13.59 -4.64 -1.25
N ASP A 35 14.65 -4.56 -2.06
CA ASP A 35 15.05 -3.33 -2.74
C ASP A 35 13.99 -2.92 -3.80
N GLN A 36 13.39 -3.86 -4.51
CA GLN A 36 12.26 -3.59 -5.42
C GLN A 36 11.04 -3.00 -4.70
N VAL A 37 10.70 -3.50 -3.50
CA VAL A 37 9.61 -2.93 -2.68
C VAL A 37 9.92 -1.48 -2.32
N VAL A 38 11.14 -1.20 -1.87
CA VAL A 38 11.57 0.17 -1.55
C VAL A 38 11.51 1.06 -2.78
N GLU A 39 12.05 0.61 -3.92
CA GLU A 39 12.05 1.37 -5.18
C GLU A 39 10.62 1.71 -5.64
N ALA A 40 9.67 0.77 -5.52
CA ALA A 40 8.28 1.02 -5.88
C ALA A 40 7.66 2.18 -5.05
N TRP A 41 7.90 2.21 -3.75
CA TRP A 41 7.46 3.30 -2.89
C TRP A 41 8.16 4.62 -3.20
N VAL A 42 9.48 4.61 -3.42
CA VAL A 42 10.26 5.80 -3.81
C VAL A 42 9.70 6.42 -5.10
N LEU A 43 9.45 5.59 -6.11
CA LEU A 43 8.84 6.04 -7.37
C LEU A 43 7.42 6.59 -7.16
N ALA A 44 6.63 5.93 -6.33
CA ALA A 44 5.26 6.36 -6.03
C ALA A 44 5.22 7.72 -5.33
N LEU A 45 6.04 7.92 -4.30
CA LEU A 45 6.16 9.18 -3.57
C LEU A 45 6.63 10.32 -4.46
N ALA A 46 7.72 10.09 -5.21
CA ALA A 46 8.29 11.10 -6.09
C ALA A 46 7.31 11.55 -7.19
N ARG A 47 6.61 10.60 -7.82
CA ARG A 47 5.65 10.89 -8.90
C ARG A 47 4.33 11.43 -8.38
N GLY A 48 3.91 11.03 -7.18
CA GLY A 48 2.75 11.57 -6.50
C GLY A 48 2.96 12.96 -5.90
N GLY A 49 4.24 13.40 -5.81
CA GLY A 49 4.59 14.71 -5.26
C GLY A 49 4.49 14.82 -3.74
N TRP A 50 4.48 13.68 -3.04
CA TRP A 50 4.45 13.63 -1.58
C TRP A 50 5.82 14.00 -0.99
N ASN A 51 5.84 14.81 0.06
CA ASN A 51 7.06 15.14 0.78
C ASN A 51 7.34 14.15 1.91
N ASP A 52 6.29 13.60 2.52
CA ASP A 52 6.37 12.65 3.62
C ASP A 52 5.43 11.47 3.36
N ILE A 53 5.93 10.25 3.56
CA ILE A 53 5.13 9.01 3.40
C ILE A 53 3.99 8.93 4.44
N GLU A 54 4.16 9.54 5.60
CA GLU A 54 3.16 9.55 6.68
C GLU A 54 1.98 10.50 6.40
N ASP A 55 2.10 11.40 5.41
CA ASP A 55 1.01 12.29 5.02
C ASP A 55 -0.07 11.59 4.18
N ILE A 56 0.20 10.38 3.67
CA ILE A 56 -0.76 9.62 2.86
C ILE A 56 -1.85 9.06 3.77
N PRO A 57 -3.14 9.47 3.61
CA PRO A 57 -4.22 8.96 4.45
C PRO A 57 -4.57 7.51 4.09
N TYR A 58 -5.12 6.78 5.07
CA TYR A 58 -5.69 5.44 4.82
C TYR A 58 -6.83 5.50 3.79
N ALA A 59 -7.73 6.46 3.97
CA ALA A 59 -8.83 6.72 3.06
C ALA A 59 -9.16 8.21 3.08
N TRP A 60 -9.76 8.71 2.02
CA TRP A 60 -10.09 10.12 1.83
C TRP A 60 -10.91 10.76 2.97
N ASN A 61 -11.69 9.98 3.69
CA ASN A 61 -12.56 10.42 4.78
C ASN A 61 -12.19 9.83 6.15
N ILE A 62 -11.02 9.21 6.27
CA ILE A 62 -10.46 8.67 7.50
C ILE A 62 -9.03 9.16 7.63
N HIS A 63 -8.85 10.25 8.36
CA HIS A 63 -7.56 10.91 8.55
C HIS A 63 -6.86 10.51 9.85
N GLU A 64 -7.56 9.80 10.75
CA GLU A 64 -7.02 9.33 12.03
C GLU A 64 -6.04 8.17 11.88
N VAL A 65 -5.97 7.57 10.70
CA VAL A 65 -5.09 6.44 10.37
C VAL A 65 -4.35 6.76 9.08
N THR A 66 -3.03 6.65 9.10
CA THR A 66 -2.20 6.82 7.92
C THR A 66 -2.21 5.57 7.03
N ASN A 67 -1.84 5.72 5.77
CA ASN A 67 -1.66 4.57 4.87
C ASN A 67 -0.53 3.65 5.38
N VAL A 68 0.52 4.22 5.97
CA VAL A 68 1.63 3.45 6.59
C VAL A 68 1.12 2.56 7.71
N GLU A 69 0.33 3.10 8.63
CA GLU A 69 -0.24 2.33 9.74
C GLU A 69 -1.11 1.18 9.24
N HIS A 70 -1.94 1.44 8.21
CA HIS A 70 -2.77 0.42 7.59
C HIS A 70 -1.94 -0.68 6.93
N VAL A 71 -1.00 -0.32 6.06
CA VAL A 71 -0.11 -1.25 5.34
C VAL A 71 0.67 -2.13 6.31
N ARG A 72 1.22 -1.56 7.38
CA ARG A 72 1.91 -2.30 8.44
C ARG A 72 0.97 -3.26 9.17
N GLY A 73 -0.24 -2.79 9.50
CA GLY A 73 -1.27 -3.63 10.12
C GLY A 73 -1.62 -4.85 9.25
N VAL A 74 -1.86 -4.62 7.96
CA VAL A 74 -2.13 -5.69 6.98
C VAL A 74 -0.96 -6.67 6.90
N THR A 75 0.27 -6.17 6.80
CA THR A 75 1.47 -7.00 6.69
C THR A 75 1.63 -7.91 7.91
N LYS A 76 1.49 -7.37 9.12
CA LYS A 76 1.58 -8.16 10.36
C LYS A 76 0.50 -9.22 10.48
N ILE A 77 -0.75 -8.89 10.14
CA ILE A 77 -1.86 -9.87 10.12
C ILE A 77 -1.56 -10.99 9.12
N ALA A 78 -1.07 -10.67 7.92
CA ALA A 78 -0.77 -11.66 6.89
C ALA A 78 0.38 -12.59 7.30
N ILE A 79 1.47 -12.06 7.87
CA ILE A 79 2.60 -12.84 8.38
C ILE A 79 2.14 -13.84 9.43
N GLU A 80 1.41 -13.40 10.45
CA GLU A 80 0.91 -14.30 11.50
C GLU A 80 -0.10 -15.30 10.94
N SER A 81 -0.95 -14.89 10.00
CA SER A 81 -1.87 -15.81 9.34
C SER A 81 -1.11 -16.88 8.55
N ALA A 82 -0.06 -16.54 7.81
CA ALA A 82 0.78 -17.48 7.08
C ALA A 82 1.44 -18.51 8.04
N ARG A 83 1.98 -18.02 9.17
CA ARG A 83 2.57 -18.88 10.22
C ARG A 83 1.56 -19.86 10.82
N ILE A 84 0.35 -19.38 11.13
CA ILE A 84 -0.75 -20.20 11.65
C ILE A 84 -1.19 -21.25 10.62
N GLN A 85 -1.37 -20.87 9.36
CA GLN A 85 -1.78 -21.80 8.30
C GLN A 85 -0.74 -22.91 8.10
N ARG A 86 0.54 -22.57 8.17
CA ARG A 86 1.62 -23.55 8.11
C ARG A 86 1.61 -24.48 9.31
N GLU A 87 1.51 -23.96 10.53
CA GLU A 87 1.59 -24.73 11.78
C GLU A 87 0.41 -25.71 11.92
N PHE A 88 -0.82 -25.23 11.70
CA PHE A 88 -2.02 -26.01 12.00
C PHE A 88 -2.60 -26.75 10.79
N HIS A 89 -2.35 -26.26 9.58
CA HIS A 89 -2.95 -26.81 8.36
C HIS A 89 -1.92 -27.36 7.37
N GLY A 90 -0.61 -27.22 7.64
CA GLY A 90 0.46 -27.64 6.74
C GLY A 90 0.46 -26.90 5.40
N ALA A 91 -0.13 -25.71 5.35
CA ALA A 91 -0.20 -24.89 4.15
C ALA A 91 1.08 -24.08 4.00
N GLU A 92 1.88 -24.41 3.00
CA GLU A 92 3.13 -23.71 2.69
C GLU A 92 2.85 -22.49 1.83
N THR A 93 3.47 -21.36 2.19
CA THR A 93 3.43 -20.09 1.46
C THR A 93 4.84 -19.55 1.26
N ASP A 94 5.04 -18.82 0.20
CA ASP A 94 6.23 -17.98 0.03
C ASP A 94 6.04 -16.70 0.85
N LEU A 95 6.72 -16.63 2.00
CA LEU A 95 6.57 -15.50 2.93
C LEU A 95 7.07 -14.19 2.32
N ASP A 96 8.14 -14.23 1.51
CA ASP A 96 8.65 -13.07 0.80
C ASP A 96 7.58 -12.46 -0.11
N VAL A 97 6.84 -13.33 -0.84
CA VAL A 97 5.71 -12.90 -1.69
C VAL A 97 4.59 -12.29 -0.87
N VAL A 98 4.23 -12.90 0.27
CA VAL A 98 3.18 -12.38 1.16
C VAL A 98 3.54 -11.00 1.67
N VAL A 99 4.74 -10.84 2.21
CA VAL A 99 5.20 -9.57 2.80
C VAL A 99 5.32 -8.49 1.74
N ALA A 100 6.00 -8.77 0.61
CA ALA A 100 6.14 -7.80 -0.47
C ALA A 100 4.79 -7.36 -1.04
N ALA A 101 3.86 -8.30 -1.25
CA ALA A 101 2.53 -7.98 -1.75
C ALA A 101 1.71 -7.15 -0.74
N CYS A 102 1.81 -7.44 0.57
CA CYS A 102 1.18 -6.63 1.61
C CYS A 102 1.77 -5.23 1.67
N LEU A 103 3.10 -5.08 1.59
CA LEU A 103 3.75 -3.77 1.60
C LEU A 103 3.40 -2.93 0.36
N LEU A 104 3.06 -3.56 -0.76
CA LEU A 104 2.77 -2.88 -2.02
C LEU A 104 1.28 -2.77 -2.36
N HIS A 105 0.35 -3.41 -1.61
CA HIS A 105 -1.05 -3.48 -2.02
C HIS A 105 -1.71 -2.10 -2.17
N ASP A 106 -1.29 -1.15 -1.35
CA ASP A 106 -1.81 0.22 -1.31
C ASP A 106 -0.81 1.29 -1.80
N VAL A 107 0.34 0.90 -2.39
CA VAL A 107 1.34 1.87 -2.89
C VAL A 107 0.76 2.82 -3.96
N GLY A 108 -0.21 2.38 -4.73
CA GLY A 108 -0.90 3.20 -5.73
C GLY A 108 -1.73 4.35 -5.17
N LYS A 109 -2.01 4.37 -3.85
CA LYS A 109 -2.66 5.50 -3.18
C LYS A 109 -1.86 6.79 -3.27
N CYS A 110 -0.54 6.71 -3.47
CA CYS A 110 0.27 7.88 -3.78
C CYS A 110 -0.20 8.65 -5.02
N TYR A 111 -0.88 7.97 -5.97
CA TYR A 111 -1.46 8.60 -7.15
C TYR A 111 -2.94 8.97 -6.98
N GLU A 112 -3.61 8.22 -6.13
CA GLU A 112 -5.03 8.37 -5.84
C GLU A 112 -5.32 9.66 -5.04
N TYR A 113 -4.41 10.03 -4.13
CA TYR A 113 -4.59 11.14 -3.20
C TYR A 113 -3.66 12.34 -3.46
N VAL A 114 -3.13 12.48 -4.67
CA VAL A 114 -2.22 13.59 -5.06
C VAL A 114 -2.82 14.98 -4.92
N ASP A 115 -4.13 15.09 -4.80
CA ASP A 115 -4.84 16.35 -4.73
C ASP A 115 -5.11 16.82 -3.29
N PHE A 116 -4.63 16.08 -2.26
CA PHE A 116 -4.69 16.50 -0.87
C PHE A 116 -3.41 17.26 -0.50
N VAL A 117 -3.54 18.55 -0.23
CA VAL A 117 -2.48 19.38 0.34
C VAL A 117 -3.03 20.04 1.60
N ASP A 118 -2.33 19.87 2.73
CA ASP A 118 -2.68 20.49 4.01
C ASP A 118 -4.12 20.18 4.48
N ASP A 119 -4.59 18.92 4.37
CA ASP A 119 -5.94 18.47 4.70
C ASP A 119 -7.07 19.13 3.88
N GLU A 120 -6.75 19.88 2.84
CA GLU A 120 -7.72 20.45 1.90
C GLU A 120 -7.62 19.78 0.54
N LEU A 121 -8.77 19.39 -0.03
CA LEU A 121 -8.84 18.94 -1.42
C LEU A 121 -8.40 20.10 -2.32
N VAL A 122 -7.29 19.95 -3.05
CA VAL A 122 -6.73 21.01 -3.90
C VAL A 122 -7.64 21.30 -5.09
N ASP A 123 -8.41 20.32 -5.54
CA ASP A 123 -9.42 20.45 -6.58
C ASP A 123 -10.72 19.75 -6.15
N PRO A 124 -11.69 20.50 -5.60
CA PRO A 124 -12.97 19.92 -5.18
C PRO A 124 -13.81 19.36 -6.34
N ASP A 125 -13.49 19.71 -7.59
CA ASP A 125 -14.12 19.14 -8.77
C ASP A 125 -13.43 17.85 -9.26
N ARG A 126 -12.23 17.58 -8.76
CA ARG A 126 -11.53 16.29 -8.84
C ARG A 126 -11.81 15.48 -7.59
N GLU A 127 -13.05 15.14 -7.43
CA GLU A 127 -13.52 14.26 -6.37
C GLU A 127 -12.90 12.88 -6.53
N TYR A 128 -11.66 12.70 -6.46
CA TYR A 128 -10.84 11.50 -6.67
C TYR A 128 -10.22 11.39 -8.06
N ALA A 129 -8.95 11.58 -8.13
CA ALA A 129 -8.10 10.99 -9.17
C ALA A 129 -8.33 9.46 -9.31
N THR A 130 -8.99 8.87 -8.34
CA THR A 130 -9.40 7.47 -8.20
C THR A 130 -10.40 6.98 -9.19
N GLU A 131 -11.24 7.82 -9.78
CA GLU A 131 -12.26 7.37 -10.71
C GLU A 131 -11.66 6.83 -12.01
N GLU A 132 -10.44 7.22 -12.35
CA GLU A 132 -9.82 6.81 -13.60
C GLU A 132 -9.02 5.51 -13.48
N ILE A 133 -8.21 5.32 -12.43
CA ILE A 133 -7.37 4.11 -12.26
C ILE A 133 -7.31 3.71 -10.78
N PRO A 134 -7.92 2.59 -10.37
CA PRO A 134 -7.83 2.09 -9.01
C PRO A 134 -6.38 1.93 -8.53
N HIS A 135 -6.10 2.28 -7.27
CA HIS A 135 -4.77 2.19 -6.68
C HIS A 135 -4.14 0.78 -6.77
N SER A 136 -4.95 -0.27 -6.79
CA SER A 136 -4.49 -1.64 -7.00
C SER A 136 -3.89 -1.85 -8.39
N ILE A 137 -4.40 -1.18 -9.42
CA ILE A 137 -3.87 -1.24 -10.77
C ILE A 137 -2.60 -0.40 -10.90
N SER A 138 -2.57 0.79 -10.30
CA SER A 138 -1.36 1.62 -10.23
C SER A 138 -0.25 0.90 -9.45
N GLY A 139 -0.59 0.25 -8.33
CA GLY A 139 0.34 -0.57 -7.55
C GLY A 139 0.88 -1.76 -8.34
N TYR A 140 0.02 -2.46 -9.11
CA TYR A 140 0.47 -3.50 -10.03
C TYR A 140 1.48 -2.96 -11.06
N ALA A 141 1.20 -1.80 -11.65
CA ALA A 141 2.07 -1.19 -12.65
C ALA A 141 3.43 -0.82 -12.06
N LEU A 142 3.47 -0.24 -10.86
CA LEU A 142 4.71 0.05 -10.13
C LEU A 142 5.51 -1.23 -9.83
N ALA A 143 4.87 -2.26 -9.28
CA ALA A 143 5.52 -3.54 -8.99
C ALA A 143 6.06 -4.21 -10.26
N HIS A 144 5.38 -4.04 -11.40
CA HIS A 144 5.87 -4.51 -12.71
C HIS A 144 7.09 -3.71 -13.18
N GLU A 145 7.05 -2.40 -13.06
CA GLU A 145 8.12 -1.50 -13.50
C GLU A 145 9.43 -1.77 -12.76
N VAL A 146 9.39 -1.96 -11.45
CA VAL A 146 10.57 -2.28 -10.63
C VAL A 146 11.00 -3.75 -10.72
N GLY A 147 10.29 -4.57 -11.48
CA GLY A 147 10.66 -5.97 -11.74
C GLY A 147 10.31 -6.95 -10.62
N CYS A 148 9.34 -6.64 -9.74
CA CYS A 148 8.87 -7.60 -8.74
C CYS A 148 8.46 -8.95 -9.39
N PRO A 149 8.59 -10.08 -8.68
CA PRO A 149 8.10 -11.37 -9.14
C PRO A 149 6.62 -11.35 -9.52
N LEU A 150 6.24 -12.12 -10.54
CA LEU A 150 4.85 -12.16 -11.02
C LEU A 150 3.84 -12.55 -9.93
N ALA A 151 4.26 -13.33 -8.93
CA ALA A 151 3.43 -13.70 -7.80
C ALA A 151 3.03 -12.48 -6.97
N VAL A 152 3.98 -11.58 -6.68
CA VAL A 152 3.73 -10.29 -6.00
C VAL A 152 2.82 -9.41 -6.84
N GLN A 153 3.16 -9.21 -8.13
CA GLN A 153 2.38 -8.38 -9.04
C GLN A 153 0.91 -8.79 -9.09
N ARG A 154 0.62 -10.12 -9.11
CA ARG A 154 -0.75 -10.63 -9.19
C ARG A 154 -1.52 -10.53 -7.87
N ALA A 155 -0.83 -10.57 -6.74
CA ALA A 155 -1.46 -10.48 -5.43
C ALA A 155 -2.02 -9.06 -5.16
N ILE A 156 -1.38 -8.01 -5.71
CA ILE A 156 -1.79 -6.62 -5.53
C ILE A 156 -3.23 -6.37 -6.02
N PRO A 157 -3.59 -6.55 -7.31
CA PRO A 157 -4.96 -6.30 -7.75
C PRO A 157 -5.97 -7.33 -7.23
N HIS A 158 -5.51 -8.47 -6.73
CA HIS A 158 -6.41 -9.49 -6.19
C HIS A 158 -7.13 -9.05 -4.91
N PHE A 159 -6.51 -8.22 -4.09
CA PHE A 159 -7.09 -7.86 -2.80
C PHE A 159 -8.43 -7.11 -2.92
N LEU A 160 -8.66 -6.36 -4.01
CA LEU A 160 -9.95 -5.77 -4.36
C LEU A 160 -10.85 -6.70 -5.19
N GLY A 161 -10.35 -7.88 -5.60
CA GLY A 161 -11.09 -8.82 -6.42
C GLY A 161 -11.07 -8.53 -7.92
N GLU A 162 -10.24 -7.61 -8.38
CA GLU A 162 -10.14 -7.20 -9.79
C GLU A 162 -9.50 -8.27 -10.67
N VAL A 163 -8.57 -9.03 -10.11
CA VAL A 163 -7.90 -10.14 -10.79
C VAL A 163 -8.11 -11.42 -10.00
N PRO A 164 -8.77 -12.44 -10.56
CA PRO A 164 -8.90 -13.72 -9.89
C PRO A 164 -7.53 -14.42 -9.87
N THR A 165 -6.95 -14.55 -8.70
CA THR A 165 -5.83 -15.44 -8.46
C THR A 165 -6.24 -16.49 -7.43
N ARG A 166 -5.64 -17.67 -7.48
CA ARG A 166 -5.95 -18.76 -6.56
C ARG A 166 -4.73 -19.19 -5.77
N THR A 167 -3.82 -18.26 -5.53
CA THR A 167 -2.66 -18.51 -4.68
C THR A 167 -3.03 -18.22 -3.23
N LEU A 168 -2.45 -18.97 -2.31
CA LEU A 168 -2.69 -18.76 -0.89
C LEU A 168 -2.13 -17.42 -0.43
N GLU A 169 -0.99 -17.00 -1.00
CA GLU A 169 -0.38 -15.71 -0.73
C GLU A 169 -1.35 -14.55 -1.01
N ALA A 170 -1.98 -14.55 -2.18
CA ALA A 170 -2.94 -13.51 -2.55
C ALA A 170 -4.20 -13.53 -1.67
N GLU A 171 -4.68 -14.70 -1.26
CA GLU A 171 -5.82 -14.81 -0.33
C GLU A 171 -5.44 -14.33 1.07
N LEU A 172 -4.20 -14.52 1.51
CA LEU A 172 -3.70 -13.98 2.77
C LEU A 172 -3.68 -12.45 2.76
N VAL A 173 -3.15 -11.83 1.70
CA VAL A 173 -3.16 -10.37 1.51
C VAL A 173 -4.59 -9.83 1.60
N LYS A 174 -5.51 -10.40 0.83
CA LYS A 174 -6.92 -9.99 0.80
C LYS A 174 -7.60 -10.12 2.16
N SER A 175 -7.40 -11.24 2.84
CA SER A 175 -8.01 -11.50 4.15
C SER A 175 -7.46 -10.55 5.21
N ALA A 176 -6.14 -10.30 5.20
CA ALA A 176 -5.48 -9.38 6.11
C ALA A 176 -5.94 -7.93 5.89
N ASN A 177 -6.04 -7.50 4.61
CA ASN A 177 -6.58 -6.19 4.27
C ASN A 177 -8.03 -6.04 4.77
N SER A 178 -8.89 -7.02 4.51
CA SER A 178 -10.28 -7.00 4.99
C SER A 178 -10.38 -6.92 6.51
N ALA A 179 -9.53 -7.64 7.23
CA ALA A 179 -9.51 -7.63 8.69
C ALA A 179 -9.06 -6.25 9.24
N SER A 180 -7.98 -5.68 8.67
CA SER A 180 -7.48 -4.35 9.04
C SER A 180 -8.52 -3.27 8.75
N SER A 181 -9.07 -3.24 7.54
CA SER A 181 -10.06 -2.25 7.11
C SER A 181 -11.34 -2.30 7.97
N ASN A 182 -11.84 -3.51 8.30
CA ASN A 182 -12.97 -3.65 9.23
C ASN A 182 -12.67 -3.07 10.62
N ALA A 183 -11.47 -3.29 11.14
CA ALA A 183 -11.07 -2.74 12.44
C ALA A 183 -11.01 -1.21 12.41
N ILE A 184 -10.44 -0.64 11.37
CA ILE A 184 -10.32 0.82 11.19
C ILE A 184 -11.72 1.44 11.07
N THR A 185 -12.56 0.99 10.14
CA THR A 185 -13.90 1.57 9.94
C THR A 185 -14.80 1.41 11.15
N GLN A 186 -14.68 0.30 11.90
CA GLN A 186 -15.40 0.12 13.16
C GLN A 186 -14.91 1.08 14.25
N ALA A 187 -13.58 1.29 14.34
CA ALA A 187 -13.00 2.13 15.39
C ALA A 187 -13.25 3.63 15.14
N THR A 188 -13.14 4.07 13.87
CA THR A 188 -13.24 5.49 13.50
C THR A 188 -14.68 5.94 13.25
N MET A 189 -15.50 5.10 12.62
CA MET A 189 -16.84 5.46 12.14
C MET A 189 -17.97 4.66 12.80
N GLY A 190 -17.66 3.61 13.57
CA GLY A 190 -18.67 2.70 14.12
C GLY A 190 -19.36 1.83 13.06
N LEU A 191 -18.80 1.71 11.88
CA LEU A 191 -19.35 0.98 10.73
C LEU A 191 -18.51 -0.26 10.43
N SER A 192 -19.14 -1.34 9.96
CA SER A 192 -18.40 -2.39 9.28
C SER A 192 -17.88 -1.91 7.91
N LEU A 193 -16.85 -2.55 7.39
CA LEU A 193 -16.32 -2.23 6.06
C LEU A 193 -17.40 -2.26 4.98
N ASN A 194 -18.31 -3.24 5.02
CA ASN A 194 -19.40 -3.34 4.05
C ASN A 194 -20.39 -2.16 4.15
N GLU A 195 -20.73 -1.73 5.36
CA GLU A 195 -21.60 -0.57 5.55
C GLU A 195 -20.94 0.71 5.07
N TRP A 196 -19.65 0.89 5.37
CA TRP A 196 -18.86 2.02 4.88
C TRP A 196 -18.81 2.07 3.35
N VAL A 197 -18.46 0.96 2.69
CA VAL A 197 -18.43 0.86 1.22
C VAL A 197 -19.81 1.15 0.61
N GLN A 198 -20.90 0.65 1.21
CA GLN A 198 -22.26 0.92 0.72
C GLN A 198 -22.67 2.38 0.84
N GLN A 199 -22.30 3.05 1.94
CA GLN A 199 -22.55 4.49 2.09
C GLN A 199 -21.78 5.30 1.06
N TYR A 200 -20.55 4.90 0.79
CA TYR A 200 -19.67 5.56 -0.18
C TYR A 200 -20.18 5.42 -1.61
N SER A 201 -20.54 4.21 -2.05
CA SER A 201 -21.08 3.98 -3.40
C SER A 201 -22.44 4.65 -3.65
N GLN A 202 -23.13 5.12 -2.62
CA GLN A 202 -24.40 5.87 -2.76
C GLN A 202 -24.19 7.39 -2.88
N THR A 203 -23.01 7.89 -2.52
CA THR A 203 -22.68 9.32 -2.62
C THR A 203 -22.05 9.70 -3.96
N THR A 204 -21.57 8.74 -4.73
CA THR A 204 -20.94 8.91 -6.05
C THR A 204 -21.88 8.57 -7.24
N GLY A 205 -23.21 8.48 -7.02
CA GLY A 205 -24.22 8.12 -8.02
C GLY A 205 -25.08 9.34 -8.46
#